data_fd3db96e0e650c2d6504fd80893d4279
#
_entry.id   fd3db96e0e650c2d6504fd80893d4279
#
_cell.length_a   1.000
_cell.length_b   1.000
_cell.length_c   1.000
_cell.angle_alpha   90.00
_cell.angle_beta   90.00
_cell.angle_gamma   90.00
#
_symmetry.space_group_name_H-M   'P 1'
#
loop_
_entity.id
_entity.type
_entity.pdbx_description
1 polymer ?
#
loop_
_entity_poly.entity_id
_entity_poly.type
_entity_poly.pdbx_seq_one_letter_code
_entity_poly.pdbx_strand_id
1 'polypeptide(L)'
;KVTAFFKNPVKWIESNKNPEYDTSFRFFFSTNTLEEFENASQNASNKLKDYCPGYIQVYTEGGAQRKMNNIEHLDKIILFTKNLSFDKSANEIEDVKNQIISRVISHIKNPEDLVFSKFLTPKDLNETFYFPEGNIDHITLDGNQNFDKRSFSSKTNSFYKYYDFENIYYCGAGSFPCGSVAGTPGYMCAKQLIKTIS
;
A
#
# COMPACT_ATOMS: atom_id res chain seq x y z
N LYS A 1 -5.42 -3.95 -1.56
CA LYS A 1 -4.46 -4.62 -2.47
C LYS A 1 -5.18 -5.66 -3.29
N VAL A 2 -5.13 -5.57 -4.62
CA VAL A 2 -5.59 -6.64 -5.52
C VAL A 2 -4.37 -7.36 -6.09
N THR A 3 -4.41 -8.69 -6.11
CA THR A 3 -3.43 -9.52 -6.84
C THR A 3 -4.18 -10.23 -7.95
N ALA A 4 -3.82 -9.96 -9.20
CA ALA A 4 -4.39 -10.61 -10.37
C ALA A 4 -3.38 -11.60 -10.95
N PHE A 5 -3.84 -12.82 -11.24
CA PHE A 5 -3.02 -13.95 -11.66
C PHE A 5 -3.30 -14.29 -13.12
N PHE A 6 -2.25 -14.41 -13.92
CA PHE A 6 -2.31 -14.64 -15.35
C PHE A 6 -1.63 -15.96 -15.72
N LYS A 7 -2.21 -16.65 -16.71
CA LYS A 7 -1.68 -17.89 -17.25
C LYS A 7 -0.31 -17.69 -17.92
N ASN A 8 -0.16 -16.58 -18.64
CA ASN A 8 1.07 -16.20 -19.33
C ASN A 8 1.59 -14.85 -18.80
N PRO A 9 2.86 -14.49 -19.05
CA PRO A 9 3.40 -13.19 -18.71
C PRO A 9 2.55 -12.06 -19.26
N VAL A 10 2.26 -11.09 -18.39
CA VAL A 10 1.48 -9.90 -18.75
C VAL A 10 2.26 -9.07 -19.76
N LYS A 11 1.59 -8.74 -20.86
CA LYS A 11 2.12 -7.89 -21.95
C LYS A 11 1.40 -6.57 -21.96
N TRP A 12 2.14 -5.49 -21.81
CA TRP A 12 1.57 -4.14 -21.77
C TRP A 12 1.44 -3.55 -23.19
N ILE A 13 0.40 -2.81 -23.43
CA ILE A 13 0.17 -2.13 -24.73
C ILE A 13 1.30 -1.14 -24.99
N GLU A 14 1.71 -0.40 -23.99
CA GLU A 14 2.75 0.62 -24.05
C GLU A 14 4.15 0.05 -24.33
N SER A 15 4.39 -1.22 -24.06
CA SER A 15 5.69 -1.87 -24.35
C SER A 15 6.04 -1.92 -25.84
N ASN A 16 5.07 -1.72 -26.73
CA ASN A 16 5.36 -1.51 -28.16
C ASN A 16 6.19 -0.25 -28.43
N LYS A 17 6.05 0.78 -27.59
CA LYS A 17 6.78 2.04 -27.71
C LYS A 17 8.05 2.03 -26.88
N ASN A 18 8.03 1.37 -25.73
CA ASN A 18 9.18 1.22 -24.85
C ASN A 18 9.14 -0.15 -24.13
N PRO A 19 10.05 -1.10 -24.48
CA PRO A 19 10.09 -2.43 -23.85
C PRO A 19 10.28 -2.43 -22.35
N GLU A 20 10.85 -1.36 -21.75
CA GLU A 20 11.02 -1.25 -20.31
C GLU A 20 9.69 -1.22 -19.56
N TYR A 21 8.58 -0.92 -20.25
CA TYR A 21 7.24 -1.00 -19.65
C TYR A 21 6.90 -2.38 -19.10
N ASP A 22 7.42 -3.45 -19.65
CA ASP A 22 7.10 -4.81 -19.19
C ASP A 22 7.65 -5.11 -17.80
N THR A 23 8.71 -4.43 -17.41
CA THR A 23 9.41 -4.64 -16.12
C THR A 23 9.27 -3.48 -15.14
N SER A 24 8.77 -2.34 -15.61
CA SER A 24 8.70 -1.11 -14.82
C SER A 24 7.55 -1.13 -13.80
N PHE A 25 7.78 -0.45 -12.71
CA PHE A 25 6.74 -0.01 -11.80
C PHE A 25 5.87 1.07 -12.44
N ARG A 26 4.55 1.02 -12.21
CA ARG A 26 3.58 1.91 -12.88
C ARG A 26 2.61 2.55 -11.92
N PHE A 27 2.17 3.74 -12.30
CA PHE A 27 1.02 4.41 -11.73
C PHE A 27 -0.06 4.61 -12.79
N PHE A 28 -1.28 4.18 -12.48
CA PHE A 28 -2.47 4.49 -13.26
C PHE A 28 -3.31 5.50 -12.47
N PHE A 29 -3.42 6.70 -12.96
CA PHE A 29 -4.25 7.73 -12.35
C PHE A 29 -5.71 7.52 -12.72
N SER A 30 -6.58 7.66 -11.73
CA SER A 30 -8.04 7.59 -11.92
C SER A 30 -8.66 8.95 -12.18
N THR A 31 -7.87 10.01 -12.11
CA THR A 31 -8.26 11.40 -12.19
C THR A 31 -7.37 12.13 -13.18
N ASN A 32 -7.92 13.19 -13.79
CA ASN A 32 -7.22 13.96 -14.81
C ASN A 32 -6.66 15.29 -14.26
N THR A 33 -7.15 15.72 -13.12
CA THR A 33 -6.76 16.98 -12.48
C THR A 33 -6.38 16.76 -11.01
N LEU A 34 -5.63 17.71 -10.44
CA LEU A 34 -5.30 17.72 -9.02
C LEU A 34 -6.55 17.87 -8.16
N GLU A 35 -7.49 18.71 -8.58
CA GLU A 35 -8.76 18.91 -7.86
C GLU A 35 -9.57 17.61 -7.77
N GLU A 36 -9.69 16.86 -8.87
CA GLU A 36 -10.34 15.55 -8.86
C GLU A 36 -9.62 14.57 -7.93
N PHE A 37 -8.29 14.63 -7.88
CA PHE A 37 -7.49 13.80 -7.02
C PHE A 37 -7.71 14.13 -5.54
N GLU A 38 -7.74 15.40 -5.17
CA GLU A 38 -8.04 15.88 -3.82
C GLU A 38 -9.46 15.50 -3.40
N ASN A 39 -10.44 15.69 -4.29
CA ASN A 39 -11.83 15.29 -4.08
C ASN A 39 -11.97 13.78 -3.87
N ALA A 40 -11.24 12.96 -4.62
CA ALA A 40 -11.23 11.51 -4.45
C ALA A 40 -10.73 11.10 -3.06
N SER A 41 -9.72 11.78 -2.53
CA SER A 41 -9.20 11.54 -1.19
C SER A 41 -10.18 11.95 -0.10
N GLN A 42 -10.81 13.12 -0.24
CA GLN A 42 -11.81 13.62 0.72
C GLN A 42 -13.06 12.74 0.72
N ASN A 43 -13.50 12.31 -0.45
CA ASN A 43 -14.67 11.44 -0.60
C ASN A 43 -14.47 10.06 0.05
N ALA A 44 -13.26 9.54 0.01
CA ALA A 44 -12.93 8.30 0.73
C ALA A 44 -13.16 8.43 2.23
N SER A 45 -12.84 9.58 2.80
CA SER A 45 -13.06 9.89 4.22
C SER A 45 -14.55 10.01 4.57
N ASN A 46 -15.38 10.42 3.61
CA ASN A 46 -16.81 10.67 3.80
C ASN A 46 -17.71 9.45 3.52
N LYS A 47 -17.17 8.25 3.36
CA LYS A 47 -17.92 6.99 3.10
C LYS A 47 -18.82 7.05 1.85
N LEU A 48 -18.43 7.78 0.82
CA LEU A 48 -19.22 7.90 -0.40
C LEU A 48 -19.28 6.58 -1.20
N LYS A 49 -20.39 6.39 -1.91
CA LYS A 49 -20.67 5.15 -2.66
C LYS A 49 -19.70 4.88 -3.78
N ASP A 50 -19.16 5.93 -4.41
CA ASP A 50 -18.29 5.81 -5.56
C ASP A 50 -16.82 5.81 -5.13
N TYR A 51 -16.22 4.64 -5.20
CA TYR A 51 -14.81 4.50 -4.90
C TYR A 51 -13.95 5.06 -6.02
N CYS A 52 -13.11 6.04 -5.69
CA CYS A 52 -12.08 6.52 -6.57
C CYS A 52 -10.70 6.37 -5.88
N PRO A 53 -9.83 5.50 -6.38
CA PRO A 53 -8.53 5.26 -5.74
C PRO A 53 -7.56 6.44 -5.87
N GLY A 54 -7.89 7.46 -6.69
CA GLY A 54 -6.95 8.50 -7.08
C GLY A 54 -5.88 7.95 -8.02
N TYR A 55 -5.14 6.93 -7.58
CA TYR A 55 -4.18 6.20 -8.40
C TYR A 55 -4.11 4.72 -8.00
N ILE A 56 -3.61 3.91 -8.93
CA ILE A 56 -3.29 2.50 -8.73
C ILE A 56 -1.79 2.31 -8.98
N GLN A 57 -1.07 1.82 -7.97
CA GLN A 57 0.31 1.38 -8.15
C GLN A 57 0.33 -0.05 -8.65
N VAL A 58 1.08 -0.33 -9.71
CA VAL A 58 1.13 -1.65 -10.33
C VAL A 58 2.55 -2.20 -10.31
N TYR A 59 2.69 -3.38 -9.76
CA TYR A 59 3.92 -4.17 -9.77
C TYR A 59 3.70 -5.45 -10.59
N THR A 60 4.68 -5.81 -11.40
CA THR A 60 4.69 -7.09 -12.12
C THR A 60 5.63 -8.05 -11.41
N GLU A 61 5.15 -9.24 -11.08
CA GLU A 61 5.95 -10.28 -10.44
C GLU A 61 5.78 -11.62 -11.19
N GLY A 62 6.78 -12.48 -11.13
CA GLY A 62 6.65 -13.88 -11.54
C GLY A 62 7.68 -14.35 -12.58
N GLY A 63 7.99 -13.55 -13.57
CA GLY A 63 8.86 -13.98 -14.68
C GLY A 63 10.26 -14.45 -14.26
N ALA A 64 10.87 -13.80 -13.28
CA ALA A 64 12.20 -14.22 -12.79
C ALA A 64 12.12 -15.49 -11.93
N GLN A 65 11.09 -15.64 -11.11
CA GLN A 65 10.90 -16.80 -10.25
C GLN A 65 10.56 -18.07 -11.04
N ARG A 66 9.83 -17.95 -12.15
CA ARG A 66 9.57 -19.06 -13.07
C ARG A 66 10.86 -19.66 -13.60
N LYS A 67 11.80 -18.82 -14.01
CA LYS A 67 13.10 -19.24 -14.55
C LYS A 67 13.98 -19.92 -13.51
N MET A 68 13.89 -19.49 -12.24
CA MET A 68 14.73 -20.03 -11.17
C MET A 68 14.30 -21.41 -10.68
N ASN A 69 13.00 -21.73 -10.69
CA ASN A 69 12.47 -22.88 -9.96
C ASN A 69 11.94 -23.99 -10.85
N ASN A 70 11.96 -23.86 -12.16
CA ASN A 70 11.34 -24.82 -13.12
C ASN A 70 9.88 -25.20 -12.77
N ILE A 71 9.17 -24.35 -12.08
CA ILE A 71 7.80 -24.60 -11.64
C ILE A 71 6.86 -23.77 -12.52
N GLU A 72 5.79 -24.38 -13.00
CA GLU A 72 4.70 -23.65 -13.66
C GLU A 72 3.97 -22.79 -12.64
N HIS A 73 4.37 -21.53 -12.53
CA HIS A 73 3.67 -20.53 -11.75
C HIS A 73 2.87 -19.61 -12.65
N LEU A 74 1.71 -19.20 -12.16
CA LEU A 74 0.98 -18.09 -12.75
C LEU A 74 1.78 -16.80 -12.56
N ASP A 75 1.85 -15.99 -13.60
CA ASP A 75 2.33 -14.63 -13.47
C ASP A 75 1.32 -13.80 -12.68
N LYS A 76 1.79 -12.82 -11.97
CA LYS A 76 0.90 -11.95 -11.19
C LYS A 76 1.28 -10.50 -11.33
N ILE A 77 0.26 -9.67 -11.31
CA ILE A 77 0.38 -8.24 -11.06
C ILE A 77 -0.24 -7.91 -9.71
N ILE A 78 0.39 -6.99 -9.01
CA ILE A 78 -0.08 -6.50 -7.73
C ILE A 78 -0.53 -5.05 -7.94
N LEU A 79 -1.78 -4.80 -7.59
CA LEU A 79 -2.43 -3.49 -7.69
C LEU A 79 -2.63 -2.94 -6.29
N PHE A 80 -1.87 -1.90 -5.96
CA PHE A 80 -2.03 -1.18 -4.71
C PHE A 80 -2.89 0.05 -4.91
N THR A 81 -3.91 0.17 -4.07
CA THR A 81 -4.79 1.35 -4.05
C THR A 81 -4.89 1.90 -2.63
N LYS A 82 -5.26 3.14 -2.51
CA LYS A 82 -5.54 3.81 -1.24
C LYS A 82 -7.02 4.19 -1.16
N ASN A 83 -7.40 4.80 -0.06
CA ASN A 83 -8.72 5.42 0.14
C ASN A 83 -9.90 4.43 0.08
N LEU A 84 -9.71 3.17 0.46
CA LEU A 84 -10.81 2.23 0.64
C LEU A 84 -11.29 2.29 2.08
N SER A 85 -12.57 2.58 2.28
CA SER A 85 -13.19 2.57 3.59
C SER A 85 -13.17 1.18 4.22
N PHE A 86 -12.99 1.13 5.54
CA PHE A 86 -12.99 -0.11 6.33
C PHE A 86 -14.35 -0.82 6.32
N ASP A 87 -15.44 -0.06 6.36
CA ASP A 87 -16.81 -0.55 6.56
C ASP A 87 -17.57 -0.87 5.25
N LYS A 88 -16.89 -1.35 4.22
CA LYS A 88 -17.58 -1.72 2.98
C LYS A 88 -18.26 -3.08 3.08
N SER A 89 -19.46 -3.18 2.51
CA SER A 89 -20.16 -4.44 2.34
C SER A 89 -19.47 -5.36 1.32
N ALA A 90 -19.79 -6.66 1.35
CA ALA A 90 -19.21 -7.63 0.42
C ALA A 90 -19.47 -7.29 -1.07
N ASN A 91 -20.67 -6.79 -1.39
CA ASN A 91 -21.01 -6.38 -2.75
C ASN A 91 -20.21 -5.17 -3.20
N GLU A 92 -20.09 -4.14 -2.35
CA GLU A 92 -19.26 -2.97 -2.64
C GLU A 92 -17.77 -3.33 -2.81
N ILE A 93 -17.27 -4.30 -2.06
CA ILE A 93 -15.91 -4.81 -2.18
C ILE A 93 -15.68 -5.46 -3.54
N GLU A 94 -16.61 -6.28 -3.99
CA GLU A 94 -16.52 -6.92 -5.31
C GLU A 94 -16.57 -5.88 -6.45
N ASP A 95 -17.48 -4.90 -6.35
CA ASP A 95 -17.56 -3.80 -7.31
C ASP A 95 -16.27 -2.98 -7.36
N VAL A 96 -15.69 -2.65 -6.21
CA VAL A 96 -14.41 -1.95 -6.11
C VAL A 96 -13.29 -2.76 -6.74
N LYS A 97 -13.21 -4.06 -6.46
CA LYS A 97 -12.23 -4.95 -7.06
C LYS A 97 -12.31 -4.93 -8.59
N ASN A 98 -13.52 -5.06 -9.11
CA ASN A 98 -13.77 -5.07 -10.55
C ASN A 98 -13.43 -3.73 -11.21
N GLN A 99 -13.72 -2.60 -10.56
CA GLN A 99 -13.31 -1.28 -11.02
C GLN A 99 -11.78 -1.12 -11.07
N ILE A 100 -11.06 -1.59 -10.05
CA ILE A 100 -9.59 -1.53 -10.01
C ILE A 100 -9.01 -2.37 -11.16
N ILE A 101 -9.49 -3.59 -11.33
CA ILE A 101 -9.00 -4.51 -12.35
C ILE A 101 -9.28 -3.96 -13.75
N SER A 102 -10.51 -3.54 -14.03
CA SER A 102 -10.90 -3.06 -15.37
C SER A 102 -10.07 -1.87 -15.85
N ARG A 103 -9.69 -0.96 -14.95
CA ARG A 103 -8.83 0.18 -15.28
C ARG A 103 -7.44 -0.24 -15.74
N VAL A 104 -6.88 -1.30 -15.16
CA VAL A 104 -5.54 -1.79 -15.51
C VAL A 104 -5.58 -2.76 -16.69
N ILE A 105 -6.61 -3.59 -16.77
CA ILE A 105 -6.81 -4.56 -17.86
C ILE A 105 -6.86 -3.88 -19.24
N SER A 106 -7.42 -2.68 -19.33
CA SER A 106 -7.47 -1.92 -20.60
C SER A 106 -6.09 -1.58 -21.17
N HIS A 107 -5.02 -1.70 -20.37
CA HIS A 107 -3.63 -1.50 -20.79
C HIS A 107 -2.86 -2.80 -21.06
N ILE A 108 -3.53 -3.96 -20.97
CA ILE A 108 -2.91 -5.28 -21.16
C ILE A 108 -3.33 -5.84 -22.53
N LYS A 109 -2.35 -6.41 -23.26
CA LYS A 109 -2.56 -7.01 -24.58
C LYS A 109 -3.21 -8.39 -24.53
N ASN A 110 -3.00 -9.11 -23.44
CA ASN A 110 -3.49 -10.47 -23.23
C ASN A 110 -4.40 -10.57 -21.99
N PRO A 111 -5.49 -9.79 -21.95
CA PRO A 111 -6.41 -9.77 -20.80
C PRO A 111 -7.13 -11.12 -20.60
N GLU A 112 -7.27 -11.91 -21.65
CA GLU A 112 -7.85 -13.26 -21.64
C GLU A 112 -7.04 -14.27 -20.84
N ASP A 113 -5.78 -13.97 -20.54
CA ASP A 113 -4.90 -14.79 -19.70
C ASP A 113 -5.17 -14.60 -18.20
N LEU A 114 -6.04 -13.68 -17.80
CA LEU A 114 -6.46 -13.51 -16.41
C LEU A 114 -7.23 -14.73 -15.94
N VAL A 115 -6.67 -15.46 -14.95
CA VAL A 115 -7.28 -16.68 -14.40
C VAL A 115 -8.18 -16.37 -13.22
N PHE A 116 -7.67 -15.61 -12.26
CA PHE A 116 -8.43 -15.15 -11.09
C PHE A 116 -7.76 -13.95 -10.43
N SER A 117 -8.45 -13.33 -9.52
CA SER A 117 -7.91 -12.26 -8.70
C SER A 117 -8.28 -12.44 -7.22
N LYS A 118 -7.39 -11.98 -6.35
CA LYS A 118 -7.60 -11.95 -4.89
C LYS A 118 -7.53 -10.51 -4.41
N PHE A 119 -8.50 -10.11 -3.60
CA PHE A 119 -8.53 -8.80 -2.98
C PHE A 119 -8.28 -8.94 -1.47
N LEU A 120 -7.30 -8.19 -0.97
CA LEU A 120 -7.09 -7.95 0.45
C LEU A 120 -7.63 -6.56 0.78
N THR A 121 -8.71 -6.54 1.52
CA THR A 121 -9.39 -5.33 1.97
C THR A 121 -8.73 -4.77 3.23
N PRO A 122 -9.06 -3.55 3.67
CA PRO A 122 -8.66 -3.06 4.98
C PRO A 122 -9.08 -3.99 6.12
N LYS A 123 -10.27 -4.58 6.02
CA LYS A 123 -10.76 -5.55 7.02
C LYS A 123 -9.89 -6.80 7.07
N ASP A 124 -9.54 -7.39 5.91
CA ASP A 124 -8.63 -8.54 5.85
C ASP A 124 -7.25 -8.22 6.44
N LEU A 125 -6.74 -7.01 6.20
CA LEU A 125 -5.47 -6.55 6.75
C LEU A 125 -5.53 -6.43 8.27
N ASN A 126 -6.63 -5.92 8.80
CA ASN A 126 -6.85 -5.81 10.23
C ASN A 126 -6.99 -7.20 10.90
N GLU A 127 -7.78 -8.08 10.32
CA GLU A 127 -8.04 -9.41 10.88
C GLU A 127 -6.83 -10.36 10.78
N THR A 128 -6.06 -10.25 9.70
CA THR A 128 -4.92 -11.15 9.43
C THR A 128 -3.61 -10.65 10.04
N PHE A 129 -3.37 -9.35 9.97
CA PHE A 129 -2.07 -8.75 10.34
C PHE A 129 -2.17 -7.78 11.50
N TYR A 130 -3.36 -7.60 12.06
CA TYR A 130 -3.62 -6.66 13.16
C TYR A 130 -3.26 -5.21 12.84
N PHE A 131 -3.33 -4.82 11.56
CA PHE A 131 -3.14 -3.42 11.18
C PHE A 131 -4.36 -2.59 11.59
N PRO A 132 -4.20 -1.53 12.39
CA PRO A 132 -5.32 -0.73 12.85
C PRO A 132 -6.15 -0.22 11.65
N GLU A 133 -7.41 -0.63 11.57
CA GLU A 133 -8.33 -0.33 10.45
C GLU A 133 -7.73 -0.62 9.06
N GLY A 134 -6.82 -1.60 8.98
CA GLY A 134 -6.12 -1.96 7.75
C GLY A 134 -5.04 -0.96 7.30
N ASN A 135 -4.66 -0.02 8.16
CA ASN A 135 -3.63 0.97 7.86
C ASN A 135 -2.23 0.39 8.04
N ILE A 136 -1.49 0.26 6.95
CA ILE A 136 -0.11 -0.28 6.96
C ILE A 136 0.89 0.63 7.66
N ASP A 137 0.58 1.91 7.80
CA ASP A 137 1.41 2.87 8.53
C ASP A 137 1.09 2.90 10.03
N HIS A 138 0.04 2.21 10.46
CA HIS A 138 -0.45 2.07 11.83
C HIS A 138 -0.92 3.37 12.49
N ILE A 139 -0.74 4.51 11.85
CA ILE A 139 -1.17 5.83 12.30
C ILE A 139 -1.71 6.67 11.15
N THR A 140 -2.49 7.67 11.48
CA THR A 140 -2.87 8.71 10.53
C THR A 140 -1.75 9.73 10.41
N LEU A 141 -1.29 9.98 9.19
CA LEU A 141 -0.32 11.03 8.89
C LEU A 141 -1.05 12.34 8.53
N ASP A 142 -1.80 12.86 9.47
CA ASP A 142 -2.42 14.16 9.33
C ASP A 142 -1.49 15.31 9.72
N GLY A 143 -1.99 16.56 9.63
CA GLY A 143 -1.21 17.76 9.89
C GLY A 143 -0.52 17.82 11.26
N ASN A 144 -1.04 17.12 12.27
CA ASN A 144 -0.48 17.09 13.62
C ASN A 144 0.58 15.98 13.80
N GLN A 145 0.67 15.05 12.84
CA GLN A 145 1.63 13.96 12.83
C GLN A 145 2.80 14.20 11.87
N ASN A 146 2.85 15.35 11.20
CA ASN A 146 3.86 15.67 10.21
C ASN A 146 4.96 16.58 10.79
N PHE A 147 6.21 16.30 10.43
CA PHE A 147 7.39 17.10 10.73
C PHE A 147 7.48 17.49 12.22
N ASP A 148 7.69 18.78 12.49
CA ASP A 148 7.83 19.40 13.79
C ASP A 148 6.56 19.39 14.65
N LYS A 149 5.40 19.20 14.04
CA LYS A 149 4.12 19.07 14.74
C LYS A 149 3.95 17.72 15.43
N ARG A 150 4.65 16.70 14.98
CA ARG A 150 4.72 15.43 15.66
C ARG A 150 5.52 15.64 16.94
N SER A 151 4.83 15.58 18.06
CA SER A 151 5.37 15.93 19.35
C SER A 151 6.66 15.16 19.70
N PHE A 152 7.74 15.83 19.60
CA PHE A 152 9.01 15.44 20.21
C PHE A 152 9.07 15.89 21.67
N SER A 153 7.95 16.03 22.25
CA SER A 153 7.71 16.87 23.38
C SER A 153 8.09 16.25 24.67
N SER A 154 9.27 15.92 24.90
CA SER A 154 9.72 16.22 26.24
C SER A 154 11.23 16.20 26.31
N LYS A 155 11.77 17.11 27.02
CA LYS A 155 13.17 17.22 27.37
C LYS A 155 13.73 15.94 28.03
N THR A 156 12.87 15.02 28.39
CA THR A 156 13.21 13.79 29.12
C THR A 156 13.02 12.51 28.33
N ASN A 157 12.43 12.56 27.13
CA ASN A 157 11.96 11.31 26.51
C ASN A 157 12.60 11.05 25.17
N SER A 158 13.11 9.86 25.05
CA SER A 158 13.26 9.22 23.79
C SER A 158 11.90 9.08 23.13
N PHE A 159 11.80 9.38 21.86
CA PHE A 159 10.62 9.20 21.03
C PHE A 159 10.00 7.82 21.07
N TYR A 160 10.74 6.86 21.52
CA TYR A 160 10.44 5.46 21.42
C TYR A 160 10.07 4.86 22.76
N LYS A 161 10.25 5.61 23.86
CA LYS A 161 9.88 5.14 25.19
C LYS A 161 8.35 5.11 25.31
N TYR A 162 7.84 3.96 25.77
CA TYR A 162 6.42 3.80 26.00
C TYR A 162 6.04 4.44 27.35
N TYR A 163 5.30 5.47 27.27
CA TYR A 163 4.80 6.43 28.26
C TYR A 163 5.20 6.20 29.73
N ASP A 164 4.57 5.28 30.42
CA ASP A 164 4.71 5.09 31.87
C ASP A 164 5.66 3.94 32.24
N PHE A 165 6.26 3.30 31.26
CA PHE A 165 7.15 2.17 31.50
C PHE A 165 8.61 2.55 31.25
N GLU A 166 9.44 2.34 32.28
CA GLU A 166 10.85 2.76 32.20
C GLU A 166 11.67 2.00 31.16
N ASN A 167 11.32 0.76 30.91
CA ASN A 167 12.11 -0.17 30.09
C ASN A 167 11.37 -0.70 28.85
N ILE A 168 10.24 -0.09 28.45
CA ILE A 168 9.49 -0.48 27.26
C ILE A 168 9.65 0.59 26.17
N TYR A 169 10.04 0.13 24.99
CA TYR A 169 10.26 0.97 23.81
C TYR A 169 9.45 0.43 22.63
N TYR A 170 8.91 1.34 21.83
CA TYR A 170 8.15 1.00 20.63
C TYR A 170 8.81 1.65 19.40
N CYS A 171 9.12 0.85 18.37
CA CYS A 171 9.78 1.32 17.14
C CYS A 171 9.21 0.69 15.87
N GLY A 172 7.92 0.47 15.83
CA GLY A 172 7.21 -0.07 14.67
C GLY A 172 6.90 0.97 13.59
N ALA A 173 6.07 0.57 12.63
CA ALA A 173 5.67 1.40 11.49
C ALA A 173 4.99 2.72 11.89
N GLY A 174 4.26 2.72 13.00
CA GLY A 174 3.64 3.93 13.57
C GLY A 174 4.59 4.86 14.32
N SER A 175 5.87 4.50 14.49
CA SER A 175 6.84 5.34 15.18
C SER A 175 7.47 6.37 14.25
N PHE A 176 8.05 7.44 14.84
CA PHE A 176 8.81 8.42 14.06
C PHE A 176 10.06 7.77 13.39
N PRO A 177 10.42 8.15 12.17
CA PRO A 177 9.76 9.12 11.28
C PRO A 177 8.54 8.58 10.54
N CYS A 178 8.15 7.35 10.80
CA CYS A 178 7.05 6.65 10.16
C CYS A 178 7.37 6.12 8.75
N GLY A 179 6.64 5.08 8.40
CA GLY A 179 6.60 4.54 7.03
C GLY A 179 7.92 3.96 6.55
N SER A 180 7.88 3.59 5.34
CA SER A 180 8.89 2.95 4.49
C SER A 180 9.62 1.74 5.10
N VAL A 181 9.94 0.80 4.26
CA VAL A 181 10.62 -0.47 4.61
C VAL A 181 12.11 -0.26 4.98
N ALA A 182 12.50 0.94 5.36
CA ALA A 182 13.89 1.33 5.55
C ALA A 182 14.47 1.01 6.95
N GLY A 183 13.64 0.50 7.87
CA GLY A 183 14.08 0.21 9.25
C GLY A 183 14.48 1.42 10.08
N THR A 184 14.19 2.64 9.60
CA THR A 184 14.60 3.89 10.25
C THR A 184 14.12 4.03 11.69
N PRO A 185 12.84 3.73 12.04
CA PRO A 185 12.39 3.79 13.42
C PRO A 185 13.20 2.88 14.36
N GLY A 186 13.48 1.65 13.93
CA GLY A 186 14.29 0.71 14.71
C GLY A 186 15.71 1.20 14.93
N TYR A 187 16.34 1.70 13.88
CA TYR A 187 17.69 2.27 13.96
C TYR A 187 17.75 3.47 14.92
N MET A 188 16.82 4.39 14.79
CA MET A 188 16.78 5.58 15.65
C MET A 188 16.47 5.23 17.10
N CYS A 189 15.58 4.29 17.34
CA CYS A 189 15.27 3.77 18.67
C CYS A 189 16.53 3.15 19.30
N ALA A 190 17.23 2.29 18.59
CA ALA A 190 18.46 1.67 19.07
C ALA A 190 19.55 2.72 19.41
N LYS A 191 19.74 3.73 18.56
CA LYS A 191 20.67 4.84 18.85
C LYS A 191 20.30 5.62 20.10
N GLN A 192 19.01 5.81 20.33
CA GLN A 192 18.53 6.50 21.52
C GLN A 192 18.76 5.66 22.79
N LEU A 193 18.47 4.36 22.72
CA LEU A 193 18.72 3.41 23.80
C LEU A 193 20.19 3.38 24.23
N ILE A 194 21.09 3.27 23.26
CA ILE A 194 22.55 3.26 23.53
C ILE A 194 22.98 4.52 24.30
N LYS A 195 22.46 5.69 23.92
CA LYS A 195 22.76 6.95 24.63
C LYS A 195 22.20 7.03 26.05
N THR A 196 21.16 6.25 26.33
CA THR A 196 20.50 6.26 27.65
C THR A 196 21.14 5.28 28.63
N ILE A 197 21.79 4.25 28.09
CA ILE A 197 22.44 3.18 28.89
C ILE A 197 23.93 3.48 29.11
N SER A 198 24.54 4.28 28.26
CA SER A 198 25.93 4.74 28.39
C SER A 198 26.03 6.01 29.24
#